data_52835b6c2430c8a459d6f2fa5422cca6
#
_entry.id   52835b6c2430c8a459d6f2fa5422cca6
#
_cell.length_a   1.000
_cell.length_b   1.000
_cell.length_c   1.000
_cell.angle_alpha   90.00
_cell.angle_beta   90.00
_cell.angle_gamma   90.00
#
_symmetry.space_group_name_H-M   'P 1'
#
loop_
_entity.id
_entity.type
_entity.pdbx_description
1 polymer ?
#
loop_
_entity_poly.entity_id
_entity_poly.type
_entity_poly.pdbx_seq_one_letter_code
_entity_poly.pdbx_strand_id
1 'polypeptide(L)'
;LFKGLDELDVIKKAASEHDVVINAASAARDKVALVIIEGLAERKQRTGRAVHYIHTSGTSILGDQPVSGKNVDLRVYSDATDDIYEYEKGRGPYGQRITDIVVVEAGEKLDIPTYIVVPPTIYGEGSGPVATISQQVPNLAREAIKRKQAIVIGNGDGIWNHVHILDLAPLYTLILEGILAGRQDLPSGRKGIFFAETGEHTWLDVSRGVAGACFARGLLPTKEVRKVDPTEAASITGGNVDLVEITLASK
;
A
#
# COMPACT_ATOMS: atom_id res chain seq x y z
N LEU A 1 -9.62 14.45 -18.28
CA LEU A 1 -9.32 14.58 -16.84
C LEU A 1 -10.59 14.32 -16.04
N PHE A 2 -10.59 13.33 -15.17
CA PHE A 2 -11.69 13.05 -14.23
C PHE A 2 -11.50 13.85 -12.94
N LYS A 3 -12.60 14.17 -12.26
CA LYS A 3 -12.60 15.01 -11.06
C LYS A 3 -12.30 14.23 -9.77
N GLY A 4 -12.44 12.89 -9.83
CA GLY A 4 -12.21 12.03 -8.67
C GLY A 4 -12.42 10.54 -8.99
N LEU A 5 -12.14 9.69 -8.00
CA LEU A 5 -12.25 8.23 -8.14
C LEU A 5 -13.71 7.72 -8.06
N ASP A 6 -14.68 8.59 -7.91
CA ASP A 6 -16.10 8.22 -7.87
C ASP A 6 -16.77 8.30 -9.29
N GLU A 7 -16.05 8.83 -10.28
CA GLU A 7 -16.52 8.89 -11.67
C GLU A 7 -16.23 7.58 -12.43
N LEU A 8 -16.86 6.48 -12.00
CA LEU A 8 -16.56 5.13 -12.46
C LEU A 8 -16.65 4.95 -13.98
N ASP A 9 -17.69 5.54 -14.63
CA ASP A 9 -17.89 5.45 -16.09
C ASP A 9 -16.76 6.16 -16.85
N VAL A 10 -16.28 7.30 -16.32
CA VAL A 10 -15.17 8.05 -16.94
C VAL A 10 -13.88 7.27 -16.82
N ILE A 11 -13.63 6.65 -15.67
CA ILE A 11 -12.46 5.80 -15.42
C ILE A 11 -12.48 4.58 -16.33
N LYS A 12 -13.62 3.88 -16.42
CA LYS A 12 -13.80 2.73 -17.31
C LYS A 12 -13.52 3.10 -18.77
N LYS A 13 -14.09 4.22 -19.24
CA LYS A 13 -13.85 4.72 -20.59
C LYS A 13 -12.37 5.02 -20.82
N ALA A 14 -11.72 5.72 -19.89
CA ALA A 14 -10.30 6.02 -20.00
C ALA A 14 -9.47 4.72 -20.07
N ALA A 15 -9.74 3.73 -19.22
CA ALA A 15 -9.07 2.43 -19.25
C ALA A 15 -9.25 1.72 -20.60
N SER A 16 -10.44 1.83 -21.22
CA SER A 16 -10.72 1.22 -22.53
C SER A 16 -9.94 1.84 -23.71
N GLU A 17 -9.20 2.89 -23.48
CA GLU A 17 -8.37 3.57 -24.50
C GLU A 17 -6.88 3.20 -24.40
N HIS A 18 -6.47 2.41 -23.39
CA HIS A 18 -5.08 2.09 -23.12
C HIS A 18 -4.81 0.58 -23.10
N ASP A 19 -3.60 0.17 -23.45
CA ASP A 19 -3.18 -1.24 -23.44
C ASP A 19 -2.65 -1.65 -22.04
N VAL A 20 -2.10 -0.71 -21.28
CA VAL A 20 -1.64 -0.91 -19.90
C VAL A 20 -2.19 0.21 -19.03
N VAL A 21 -2.74 -0.14 -17.87
CA VAL A 21 -3.18 0.83 -16.85
C VAL A 21 -2.44 0.55 -15.55
N ILE A 22 -1.81 1.59 -14.98
CA ILE A 22 -1.19 1.57 -13.65
C ILE A 22 -2.08 2.37 -12.70
N ASN A 23 -2.62 1.73 -11.67
CA ASN A 23 -3.42 2.37 -10.65
C ASN A 23 -2.63 2.50 -9.34
N ALA A 24 -2.05 3.66 -9.11
CA ALA A 24 -1.40 4.03 -7.85
C ALA A 24 -2.24 5.06 -7.05
N ALA A 25 -3.52 5.23 -7.41
CA ALA A 25 -4.35 6.27 -6.81
C ALA A 25 -5.01 5.84 -5.49
N SER A 26 -5.36 4.58 -5.33
CA SER A 26 -5.95 4.05 -4.10
C SER A 26 -5.86 2.52 -4.05
N ALA A 27 -5.39 2.02 -2.92
CA ALA A 27 -5.28 0.59 -2.65
C ALA A 27 -6.60 -0.07 -2.18
N ALA A 28 -7.61 0.72 -1.76
CA ALA A 28 -8.83 0.21 -1.11
C ALA A 28 -10.10 0.69 -1.82
N ARG A 29 -10.11 0.64 -3.15
CA ARG A 29 -11.24 1.03 -4.01
C ARG A 29 -11.55 -0.07 -5.01
N ASP A 30 -12.16 -1.16 -4.53
CA ASP A 30 -12.54 -2.35 -5.30
C ASP A 30 -13.35 -2.03 -6.56
N LYS A 31 -14.33 -1.13 -6.47
CA LYS A 31 -15.14 -0.70 -7.61
C LYS A 31 -14.30 0.01 -8.68
N VAL A 32 -13.32 0.82 -8.27
CA VAL A 32 -12.40 1.48 -9.21
C VAL A 32 -11.53 0.46 -9.93
N ALA A 33 -10.95 -0.49 -9.20
CA ALA A 33 -10.17 -1.56 -9.78
C ALA A 33 -11.00 -2.40 -10.78
N LEU A 34 -12.22 -2.75 -10.41
CA LEU A 34 -13.14 -3.51 -11.26
C LEU A 34 -13.43 -2.79 -12.59
N VAL A 35 -13.82 -1.52 -12.55
CA VAL A 35 -14.18 -0.78 -13.79
C VAL A 35 -12.95 -0.52 -14.68
N ILE A 36 -11.73 -0.44 -14.11
CA ILE A 36 -10.51 -0.38 -14.91
C ILE A 36 -10.31 -1.70 -15.66
N ILE A 37 -10.45 -2.85 -15.00
CA ILE A 37 -10.30 -4.17 -15.63
C ILE A 37 -11.37 -4.39 -16.69
N GLU A 38 -12.63 -3.97 -16.42
CA GLU A 38 -13.72 -4.00 -17.42
C GLU A 38 -13.41 -3.13 -18.65
N GLY A 39 -12.88 -1.92 -18.46
CA GLY A 39 -12.46 -1.05 -19.54
C GLY A 39 -11.33 -1.65 -20.38
N LEU A 40 -10.35 -2.29 -19.74
CA LEU A 40 -9.30 -3.05 -20.43
C LEU A 40 -9.86 -4.24 -21.21
N ALA A 41 -10.86 -4.95 -20.68
CA ALA A 41 -11.54 -6.02 -21.40
C ALA A 41 -12.26 -5.52 -22.65
N GLU A 42 -12.94 -4.37 -22.58
CA GLU A 42 -13.53 -3.72 -23.75
C GLU A 42 -12.45 -3.34 -24.81
N ARG A 43 -11.29 -2.86 -24.35
CA ARG A 43 -10.14 -2.58 -25.21
C ARG A 43 -9.66 -3.83 -25.95
N LYS A 44 -9.44 -4.92 -25.20
CA LYS A 44 -9.01 -6.22 -25.74
C LYS A 44 -10.00 -6.74 -26.78
N GLN A 45 -11.29 -6.72 -26.46
CA GLN A 45 -12.35 -7.18 -27.37
C GLN A 45 -12.39 -6.35 -28.65
N ARG A 46 -12.27 -5.02 -28.55
CA ARG A 46 -12.36 -4.11 -29.71
C ARG A 46 -11.13 -4.17 -30.61
N THR A 47 -9.93 -4.36 -30.04
CA THR A 47 -8.68 -4.18 -30.78
C THR A 47 -7.92 -5.48 -31.02
N GLY A 48 -8.24 -6.56 -30.30
CA GLY A 48 -7.47 -7.81 -30.30
C GLY A 48 -6.08 -7.71 -29.65
N ARG A 49 -5.74 -6.56 -29.05
CA ARG A 49 -4.43 -6.33 -28.44
C ARG A 49 -4.37 -6.90 -27.02
N ALA A 50 -3.20 -7.32 -26.61
CA ALA A 50 -2.93 -7.64 -25.20
C ALA A 50 -3.09 -6.39 -24.34
N VAL A 51 -3.71 -6.55 -23.16
CA VAL A 51 -3.92 -5.49 -22.19
C VAL A 51 -3.53 -5.97 -20.80
N HIS A 52 -3.10 -5.06 -19.92
CA HIS A 52 -2.55 -5.40 -18.62
C HIS A 52 -2.97 -4.38 -17.55
N TYR A 53 -3.13 -4.85 -16.33
CA TYR A 53 -3.45 -3.99 -15.18
C TYR A 53 -2.42 -4.14 -14.07
N ILE A 54 -1.81 -3.02 -13.66
CA ILE A 54 -0.89 -2.95 -12.52
C ILE A 54 -1.60 -2.18 -11.40
N HIS A 55 -1.83 -2.86 -10.27
CA HIS A 55 -2.46 -2.31 -9.07
C HIS A 55 -1.42 -2.02 -8.00
N THR A 56 -1.61 -0.95 -7.23
CA THR A 56 -0.83 -0.67 -6.03
C THR A 56 -1.68 -0.98 -4.80
N SER A 57 -1.30 -1.99 -4.06
CA SER A 57 -1.83 -2.36 -2.75
C SER A 57 -0.97 -1.79 -1.62
N GLY A 58 -0.73 -2.52 -0.55
CA GLY A 58 0.18 -2.15 0.54
C GLY A 58 0.28 -3.24 1.60
N THR A 59 1.42 -3.34 2.27
CA THR A 59 1.72 -4.43 3.22
C THR A 59 0.78 -4.53 4.41
N SER A 60 -0.09 -3.55 4.64
CA SER A 60 -1.16 -3.68 5.65
C SER A 60 -2.17 -4.81 5.37
N ILE A 61 -2.18 -5.40 4.16
CA ILE A 61 -2.88 -6.66 3.89
C ILE A 61 -2.39 -7.80 4.81
N LEU A 62 -1.11 -7.79 5.18
CA LEU A 62 -0.49 -8.75 6.10
C LEU A 62 -0.59 -8.30 7.56
N GLY A 63 -0.87 -7.03 7.82
CA GLY A 63 -0.82 -6.40 9.13
C GLY A 63 -1.63 -7.13 10.19
N ASP A 64 -1.03 -7.29 11.36
CA ASP A 64 -1.61 -7.87 12.56
C ASP A 64 -2.03 -6.79 13.59
N GLN A 65 -2.56 -7.20 14.73
CA GLN A 65 -3.01 -6.32 15.80
C GLN A 65 -2.46 -6.81 17.16
N PRO A 66 -1.15 -6.68 17.37
CA PRO A 66 -0.48 -7.30 18.52
C PRO A 66 -0.77 -6.59 19.85
N VAL A 67 -1.13 -5.30 19.85
CA VAL A 67 -1.40 -4.51 21.07
C VAL A 67 -2.75 -4.86 21.65
N SER A 68 -3.79 -4.92 20.83
CA SER A 68 -5.14 -5.37 21.25
C SER A 68 -5.24 -6.89 21.40
N GLY A 69 -4.33 -7.64 20.79
CA GLY A 69 -4.38 -9.11 20.74
C GLY A 69 -5.50 -9.69 19.88
N LYS A 70 -6.19 -8.85 19.09
CA LYS A 70 -7.27 -9.32 18.19
C LYS A 70 -6.77 -10.28 17.12
N ASN A 71 -5.58 -10.03 16.64
CA ASN A 71 -4.88 -10.89 15.71
C ASN A 71 -3.38 -10.71 15.90
N VAL A 72 -2.67 -11.80 16.17
CA VAL A 72 -1.21 -11.80 16.30
C VAL A 72 -0.66 -12.81 15.31
N ASP A 73 0.21 -12.34 14.43
CA ASP A 73 0.83 -13.16 13.40
C ASP A 73 2.34 -12.89 13.38
N LEU A 74 3.12 -13.88 13.76
CA LEU A 74 4.59 -13.80 13.82
C LEU A 74 5.26 -14.39 12.57
N ARG A 75 4.47 -14.72 11.54
CA ARG A 75 4.97 -15.34 10.33
C ARG A 75 5.61 -14.29 9.43
N VAL A 76 6.75 -14.63 8.85
CA VAL A 76 7.37 -13.87 7.76
C VAL A 76 6.85 -14.42 6.43
N TYR A 77 6.34 -13.54 5.60
CA TYR A 77 5.76 -13.90 4.30
C TYR A 77 6.72 -13.59 3.16
N SER A 78 6.67 -14.42 2.13
CA SER A 78 7.45 -14.25 0.90
C SER A 78 6.53 -14.36 -0.32
N ASP A 79 6.53 -13.37 -1.18
CA ASP A 79 5.81 -13.39 -2.46
C ASP A 79 6.32 -14.45 -3.45
N ALA A 80 7.53 -14.96 -3.23
CA ALA A 80 8.11 -16.03 -4.05
C ALA A 80 7.62 -17.43 -3.67
N THR A 81 7.22 -17.66 -2.42
CA THR A 81 6.93 -19.00 -1.88
C THR A 81 5.57 -19.15 -1.23
N ASP A 82 4.96 -18.07 -0.75
CA ASP A 82 3.66 -18.09 -0.11
C ASP A 82 2.53 -17.75 -1.10
N ASP A 83 1.37 -18.36 -0.88
CA ASP A 83 0.15 -17.99 -1.60
C ASP A 83 -0.52 -16.81 -0.90
N ILE A 84 -0.12 -15.59 -1.29
CA ILE A 84 -0.60 -14.35 -0.69
C ILE A 84 -2.10 -14.15 -0.98
N TYR A 85 -2.57 -14.53 -2.16
CA TYR A 85 -3.98 -14.43 -2.52
C TYR A 85 -4.87 -15.30 -1.59
N GLU A 86 -4.51 -16.57 -1.37
CA GLU A 86 -5.28 -17.43 -0.46
C GLU A 86 -5.16 -16.98 1.01
N TYR A 87 -4.02 -16.42 1.40
CA TYR A 87 -3.87 -15.80 2.71
C TYR A 87 -4.85 -14.63 2.90
N GLU A 88 -4.95 -13.73 1.94
CA GLU A 88 -5.87 -12.58 2.00
C GLU A 88 -7.34 -13.02 2.09
N LYS A 89 -7.73 -14.04 1.32
CA LYS A 89 -9.09 -14.63 1.39
C LYS A 89 -9.39 -15.20 2.76
N GLY A 90 -8.42 -15.80 3.41
CA GLY A 90 -8.58 -16.42 4.74
C GLY A 90 -8.63 -15.41 5.90
N ARG A 91 -8.12 -14.18 5.71
CA ARG A 91 -7.97 -13.17 6.79
C ARG A 91 -9.22 -12.34 7.09
N GLY A 92 -10.24 -12.44 6.29
CA GLY A 92 -11.45 -11.65 6.42
C GLY A 92 -11.36 -10.23 5.85
N PRO A 93 -12.47 -9.47 5.87
CA PRO A 93 -12.61 -8.24 5.12
C PRO A 93 -11.70 -7.12 5.64
N TYR A 94 -10.89 -6.58 4.74
CA TYR A 94 -10.11 -5.36 4.89
C TYR A 94 -10.03 -4.67 3.53
N GLY A 95 -10.18 -3.36 3.47
CA GLY A 95 -10.40 -2.65 2.20
C GLY A 95 -9.38 -2.98 1.09
N GLN A 96 -8.09 -3.09 1.43
CA GLN A 96 -7.06 -3.48 0.46
C GLN A 96 -7.20 -4.94 0.06
N ARG A 97 -7.37 -5.89 1.00
CA ARG A 97 -7.58 -7.32 0.68
C ARG A 97 -8.78 -7.54 -0.23
N ILE A 98 -9.90 -6.85 0.04
CA ILE A 98 -11.09 -6.91 -0.83
C ILE A 98 -10.72 -6.46 -2.24
N THR A 99 -9.96 -5.38 -2.37
CA THR A 99 -9.56 -4.84 -3.67
C THR A 99 -8.61 -5.80 -4.39
N ASP A 100 -7.62 -6.34 -3.71
CA ASP A 100 -6.64 -7.27 -4.29
C ASP A 100 -7.32 -8.56 -4.78
N ILE A 101 -8.26 -9.11 -3.98
CA ILE A 101 -9.08 -10.26 -4.40
C ILE A 101 -9.89 -9.91 -5.65
N VAL A 102 -10.54 -8.74 -5.69
CA VAL A 102 -11.30 -8.29 -6.89
C VAL A 102 -10.38 -8.15 -8.10
N VAL A 103 -9.17 -7.62 -7.94
CA VAL A 103 -8.18 -7.48 -9.02
C VAL A 103 -7.82 -8.84 -9.61
N VAL A 104 -7.51 -9.82 -8.76
CA VAL A 104 -7.16 -11.17 -9.21
C VAL A 104 -8.36 -11.85 -9.87
N GLU A 105 -9.51 -11.90 -9.20
CA GLU A 105 -10.68 -12.65 -9.68
C GLU A 105 -11.29 -12.02 -10.95
N ALA A 106 -11.36 -10.70 -11.04
CA ALA A 106 -11.83 -10.02 -12.24
C ALA A 106 -10.85 -10.20 -13.41
N GLY A 107 -9.54 -10.15 -13.13
CA GLY A 107 -8.50 -10.42 -14.11
C GLY A 107 -8.62 -11.83 -14.68
N GLU A 108 -8.73 -12.84 -13.84
CA GLU A 108 -8.94 -14.24 -14.25
C GLU A 108 -10.24 -14.41 -15.06
N LYS A 109 -11.35 -13.84 -14.59
CA LYS A 109 -12.67 -13.96 -15.23
C LYS A 109 -12.70 -13.32 -16.62
N LEU A 110 -12.00 -12.20 -16.82
CA LEU A 110 -12.01 -11.42 -18.07
C LEU A 110 -10.76 -11.68 -18.94
N ASP A 111 -9.91 -12.62 -18.51
CA ASP A 111 -8.65 -12.98 -19.19
C ASP A 111 -7.74 -11.75 -19.39
N ILE A 112 -7.55 -10.97 -18.30
CA ILE A 112 -6.67 -9.81 -18.22
C ILE A 112 -5.55 -10.11 -17.23
N PRO A 113 -4.27 -10.15 -17.64
CA PRO A 113 -3.15 -10.26 -16.73
C PRO A 113 -3.10 -9.07 -15.75
N THR A 114 -3.05 -9.41 -14.44
CA THR A 114 -3.02 -8.43 -13.35
C THR A 114 -1.73 -8.59 -12.55
N TYR A 115 -1.21 -7.47 -12.07
CA TYR A 115 0.01 -7.38 -11.27
C TYR A 115 -0.28 -6.50 -10.07
N ILE A 116 0.03 -6.96 -8.86
CA ILE A 116 -0.22 -6.23 -7.62
C ILE A 116 1.13 -5.91 -6.98
N VAL A 117 1.48 -4.63 -6.89
CA VAL A 117 2.65 -4.16 -6.16
C VAL A 117 2.22 -3.84 -4.74
N VAL A 118 2.94 -4.40 -3.76
CA VAL A 118 2.62 -4.32 -2.32
C VAL A 118 3.76 -3.57 -1.60
N PRO A 119 3.77 -2.22 -1.63
CA PRO A 119 4.77 -1.45 -0.93
C PRO A 119 4.48 -1.38 0.57
N PRO A 120 5.52 -1.38 1.42
CA PRO A 120 5.42 -1.09 2.84
C PRO A 120 5.41 0.43 3.10
N THR A 121 5.99 0.89 4.21
CA THR A 121 6.17 2.32 4.48
C THR A 121 7.01 2.97 3.38
N ILE A 122 6.36 3.73 2.50
CA ILE A 122 7.05 4.50 1.47
C ILE A 122 7.62 5.78 2.11
N TYR A 123 8.90 6.06 1.88
CA TYR A 123 9.55 7.27 2.34
C TYR A 123 10.39 7.92 1.25
N GLY A 124 10.95 9.10 1.55
CA GLY A 124 11.73 9.89 0.62
C GLY A 124 10.90 10.93 -0.13
N GLU A 125 11.58 11.75 -0.90
CA GLU A 125 10.99 12.77 -1.74
C GLU A 125 10.84 12.25 -3.18
N GLY A 126 9.62 12.29 -3.69
CA GLY A 126 9.30 11.90 -5.05
C GLY A 126 9.65 13.01 -6.06
N SER A 127 9.95 12.61 -7.28
CA SER A 127 10.30 13.52 -8.40
C SER A 127 9.07 13.99 -9.21
N GLY A 128 7.86 13.59 -8.83
CA GLY A 128 6.64 13.95 -9.53
C GLY A 128 6.26 15.43 -9.37
N PRO A 129 5.33 15.95 -10.18
CA PRO A 129 4.93 17.36 -10.14
C PRO A 129 4.02 17.73 -8.95
N VAL A 130 3.45 16.74 -8.26
CA VAL A 130 2.53 16.92 -7.12
C VAL A 130 2.73 15.81 -6.09
N ALA A 131 2.40 16.11 -4.83
CA ALA A 131 2.46 15.15 -3.71
C ALA A 131 3.82 14.44 -3.58
N THR A 132 4.92 15.21 -3.67
CA THR A 132 6.29 14.69 -3.61
C THR A 132 6.70 14.15 -2.24
N ILE A 133 5.94 14.46 -1.18
CA ILE A 133 6.22 14.03 0.19
C ILE A 133 5.36 12.81 0.53
N SER A 134 5.99 11.78 1.09
CA SER A 134 5.28 10.59 1.61
C SER A 134 4.29 10.97 2.73
N GLN A 135 3.43 10.04 3.11
CA GLN A 135 2.35 10.35 4.06
C GLN A 135 2.67 9.89 5.49
N GLN A 136 3.11 8.67 5.68
CA GLN A 136 3.12 7.99 6.98
C GLN A 136 4.08 8.65 7.98
N VAL A 137 5.35 8.77 7.66
CA VAL A 137 6.35 9.40 8.54
C VAL A 137 6.09 10.90 8.74
N PRO A 138 5.76 11.70 7.70
CA PRO A 138 5.36 13.10 7.89
C PRO A 138 4.09 13.28 8.73
N ASN A 139 3.12 12.35 8.66
CA ASN A 139 1.95 12.43 9.53
C ASN A 139 2.30 12.18 11.01
N LEU A 140 3.21 11.24 11.29
CA LEU A 140 3.73 11.04 12.65
C LEU A 140 4.44 12.30 13.16
N ALA A 141 5.23 12.98 12.31
CA ALA A 141 5.88 14.23 12.68
C ALA A 141 4.87 15.37 12.95
N ARG A 142 3.84 15.53 12.13
CA ARG A 142 2.75 16.51 12.34
C ARG A 142 2.01 16.25 13.65
N GLU A 143 1.70 14.97 13.92
CA GLU A 143 1.03 14.60 15.16
C GLU A 143 1.92 14.84 16.39
N ALA A 144 3.21 14.54 16.30
CA ALA A 144 4.18 14.84 17.36
C ALA A 144 4.25 16.36 17.67
N ILE A 145 4.30 17.20 16.63
CA ILE A 145 4.31 18.66 16.77
C ILE A 145 3.03 19.16 17.41
N LYS A 146 1.87 18.65 16.98
CA LYS A 146 0.55 18.98 17.53
C LYS A 146 0.45 18.62 19.02
N ARG A 147 0.93 17.45 19.40
CA ARG A 147 0.92 16.95 20.78
C ARG A 147 2.04 17.52 21.64
N LYS A 148 3.01 18.23 21.05
CA LYS A 148 4.28 18.65 21.68
C LYS A 148 5.14 17.49 22.17
N GLN A 149 4.88 16.29 21.71
CA GLN A 149 5.59 15.06 22.06
C GLN A 149 5.37 13.98 21.00
N ALA A 150 6.43 13.27 20.64
CA ALA A 150 6.32 12.08 19.80
C ALA A 150 5.69 10.92 20.59
N ILE A 151 4.94 10.10 19.90
CA ILE A 151 4.26 8.94 20.47
C ILE A 151 4.63 7.65 19.72
N VAL A 152 4.49 6.52 20.40
CA VAL A 152 4.54 5.18 19.82
C VAL A 152 3.40 4.33 20.38
N ILE A 153 2.80 3.48 19.56
CA ILE A 153 1.68 2.64 19.97
C ILE A 153 2.21 1.37 20.64
N GLY A 154 1.68 1.07 21.82
CA GLY A 154 2.14 -0.06 22.63
C GLY A 154 3.60 0.10 23.02
N ASN A 155 4.40 -0.96 22.84
CA ASN A 155 5.83 -0.93 23.08
C ASN A 155 6.64 -0.40 21.88
N GLY A 156 6.04 -0.39 20.69
CA GLY A 156 6.71 -0.02 19.45
C GLY A 156 7.76 -1.03 18.98
N ASP A 157 7.69 -2.25 19.47
CA ASP A 157 8.58 -3.36 19.12
C ASP A 157 8.16 -4.12 17.86
N GLY A 158 7.01 -3.75 17.29
CA GLY A 158 6.58 -4.26 15.99
C GLY A 158 7.61 -3.91 14.91
N ILE A 159 7.97 -4.92 14.10
CA ILE A 159 8.88 -4.79 12.97
C ILE A 159 8.06 -4.56 11.71
N TRP A 160 8.40 -3.52 10.96
CA TRP A 160 7.76 -3.20 9.69
C TRP A 160 8.78 -2.92 8.62
N ASN A 161 8.41 -3.14 7.37
CA ASN A 161 9.30 -2.88 6.24
C ASN A 161 9.14 -1.44 5.73
N HIS A 162 10.12 -1.02 4.94
CA HIS A 162 10.09 0.27 4.26
C HIS A 162 10.72 0.18 2.87
N VAL A 163 10.37 1.15 2.02
CA VAL A 163 10.96 1.32 0.69
C VAL A 163 11.14 2.81 0.37
N HIS A 164 12.29 3.17 -0.15
CA HIS A 164 12.46 4.52 -0.68
C HIS A 164 11.72 4.67 -2.01
N ILE A 165 11.12 5.84 -2.26
CA ILE A 165 10.34 6.06 -3.49
C ILE A 165 11.17 5.85 -4.77
N LEU A 166 12.48 6.15 -4.72
CA LEU A 166 13.39 5.94 -5.86
C LEU A 166 13.74 4.46 -6.09
N ASP A 167 13.48 3.59 -5.13
CA ASP A 167 13.62 2.13 -5.28
C ASP A 167 12.28 1.49 -5.67
N LEU A 168 11.17 2.06 -5.20
CA LEU A 168 9.84 1.59 -5.56
C LEU A 168 9.50 1.85 -7.03
N ALA A 169 9.76 3.05 -7.54
CA ALA A 169 9.40 3.42 -8.90
C ALA A 169 10.04 2.52 -9.99
N PRO A 170 11.31 2.09 -9.88
CA PRO A 170 11.92 1.13 -10.80
C PRO A 170 11.21 -0.23 -10.86
N LEU A 171 10.59 -0.71 -9.78
CA LEU A 171 9.83 -1.97 -9.81
C LEU A 171 8.66 -1.89 -10.81
N TYR A 172 7.92 -0.77 -10.84
CA TYR A 172 6.88 -0.56 -11.85
C TYR A 172 7.44 -0.55 -13.26
N THR A 173 8.62 0.06 -13.44
CA THR A 173 9.30 0.08 -14.73
C THR A 173 9.68 -1.33 -15.17
N LEU A 174 10.25 -2.15 -14.28
CA LEU A 174 10.62 -3.55 -14.58
C LEU A 174 9.40 -4.41 -14.97
N ILE A 175 8.27 -4.24 -14.26
CA ILE A 175 7.03 -4.94 -14.61
C ILE A 175 6.55 -4.48 -16.00
N LEU A 176 6.53 -3.17 -16.25
CA LEU A 176 6.10 -2.61 -17.53
C LEU A 176 7.01 -3.04 -18.68
N GLU A 177 8.33 -3.03 -18.50
CA GLU A 177 9.29 -3.51 -19.48
C GLU A 177 9.10 -5.02 -19.77
N GLY A 178 8.83 -5.82 -18.74
CA GLY A 178 8.50 -7.24 -18.91
C GLY A 178 7.24 -7.44 -19.74
N ILE A 179 6.19 -6.64 -19.48
CA ILE A 179 4.95 -6.64 -20.26
C ILE A 179 5.22 -6.26 -21.72
N LEU A 180 5.93 -5.16 -21.96
CA LEU A 180 6.22 -4.66 -23.31
C LEU A 180 7.12 -5.59 -24.12
N ALA A 181 8.01 -6.32 -23.43
CA ALA A 181 8.85 -7.35 -24.03
C ALA A 181 8.12 -8.69 -24.26
N GLY A 182 6.87 -8.81 -23.82
CA GLY A 182 6.08 -10.03 -23.95
C GLY A 182 6.65 -11.21 -23.16
N ARG A 183 7.27 -10.95 -22.00
CA ARG A 183 7.91 -11.99 -21.17
C ARG A 183 6.89 -12.98 -20.64
N GLN A 184 7.04 -14.25 -21.01
CA GLN A 184 6.16 -15.34 -20.59
C GLN A 184 6.42 -15.82 -19.15
N ASP A 185 7.58 -15.50 -18.61
CA ASP A 185 7.99 -15.81 -17.23
C ASP A 185 7.60 -14.73 -16.20
N LEU A 186 6.99 -13.62 -16.63
CA LEU A 186 6.46 -12.61 -15.72
C LEU A 186 5.16 -13.13 -15.09
N PRO A 187 5.15 -13.44 -13.79
CA PRO A 187 3.95 -13.97 -13.14
C PRO A 187 2.84 -12.92 -13.08
N SER A 188 1.58 -13.36 -13.24
CA SER A 188 0.40 -12.52 -13.18
C SER A 188 -0.75 -13.22 -12.45
N GLY A 189 -1.83 -12.50 -12.16
CA GLY A 189 -2.96 -13.00 -11.40
C GLY A 189 -2.56 -13.35 -9.96
N ARG A 190 -2.93 -14.54 -9.48
CA ARG A 190 -2.61 -15.01 -8.12
C ARG A 190 -1.12 -15.03 -7.80
N LYS A 191 -0.27 -15.24 -8.79
CA LYS A 191 1.19 -15.25 -8.66
C LYS A 191 1.82 -13.90 -9.00
N GLY A 192 1.04 -12.93 -9.42
CA GLY A 192 1.49 -11.59 -9.80
C GLY A 192 1.44 -10.60 -8.65
N ILE A 193 1.70 -11.03 -7.43
CA ILE A 193 1.77 -10.18 -6.23
C ILE A 193 3.25 -10.00 -5.87
N PHE A 194 3.72 -8.75 -5.80
CA PHE A 194 5.13 -8.41 -5.64
C PHE A 194 5.34 -7.54 -4.40
N PHE A 195 6.12 -8.01 -3.45
CA PHE A 195 6.52 -7.23 -2.29
C PHE A 195 7.64 -6.26 -2.66
N ALA A 196 7.46 -4.99 -2.31
CA ALA A 196 8.39 -3.91 -2.66
C ALA A 196 9.05 -3.37 -1.39
N GLU A 197 9.98 -4.13 -0.79
CA GLU A 197 10.67 -3.73 0.42
C GLU A 197 12.18 -3.61 0.20
N THR A 198 12.87 -2.77 0.98
CA THR A 198 14.32 -2.56 0.94
C THR A 198 14.96 -2.56 2.32
N GLY A 199 14.19 -2.77 3.38
CA GLY A 199 14.68 -2.84 4.74
C GLY A 199 13.58 -2.82 5.78
N GLU A 200 13.98 -2.94 7.04
CA GLU A 200 13.11 -3.07 8.20
C GLU A 200 13.37 -1.97 9.23
N HIS A 201 12.38 -1.69 10.06
CA HIS A 201 12.46 -0.79 11.20
C HIS A 201 11.48 -1.23 12.29
N THR A 202 11.74 -0.82 13.54
CA THR A 202 10.71 -0.86 14.58
C THR A 202 9.93 0.45 14.57
N TRP A 203 8.66 0.42 14.99
CA TRP A 203 7.87 1.63 15.16
C TRP A 203 8.46 2.59 16.19
N LEU A 204 9.17 2.05 17.19
CA LEU A 204 9.89 2.86 18.18
C LEU A 204 11.07 3.62 17.55
N ASP A 205 11.81 3.00 16.62
CA ASP A 205 12.92 3.67 15.93
C ASP A 205 12.43 4.81 15.04
N VAL A 206 11.33 4.62 14.32
CA VAL A 206 10.68 5.71 13.54
C VAL A 206 10.27 6.84 14.47
N SER A 207 9.61 6.53 15.58
CA SER A 207 9.14 7.54 16.53
C SER A 207 10.30 8.31 17.19
N ARG A 208 11.40 7.62 17.52
CA ARG A 208 12.65 8.24 18.03
C ARG A 208 13.30 9.13 16.97
N GLY A 209 13.34 8.69 15.71
CA GLY A 209 13.84 9.49 14.59
C GLY A 209 13.04 10.76 14.40
N VAL A 210 11.71 10.67 14.43
CA VAL A 210 10.81 11.84 14.37
C VAL A 210 11.02 12.76 15.55
N ALA A 211 11.09 12.22 16.78
CA ALA A 211 11.32 13.02 17.99
C ALA A 211 12.65 13.78 17.93
N GLY A 212 13.73 13.09 17.58
CA GLY A 212 15.07 13.67 17.45
C GLY A 212 15.14 14.76 16.39
N ALA A 213 14.58 14.53 15.21
CA ALA A 213 14.57 15.48 14.10
C ALA A 213 13.73 16.73 14.42
N CYS A 214 12.57 16.58 15.05
CA CYS A 214 11.72 17.69 15.44
C CYS A 214 12.32 18.49 16.62
N PHE A 215 12.92 17.81 17.60
CA PHE A 215 13.61 18.46 18.71
C PHE A 215 14.81 19.30 18.22
N ALA A 216 15.63 18.74 17.35
CA ALA A 216 16.79 19.45 16.77
C ALA A 216 16.40 20.72 16.00
N ARG A 217 15.17 20.81 15.53
CA ARG A 217 14.58 21.99 14.85
C ARG A 217 13.79 22.91 15.79
N GLY A 218 13.79 22.64 17.10
CA GLY A 218 13.04 23.44 18.07
C GLY A 218 11.51 23.29 17.98
N LEU A 219 11.03 22.26 17.27
CA LEU A 219 9.59 22.01 17.10
C LEU A 219 8.98 21.20 18.25
N LEU A 220 9.81 20.47 18.99
CA LEU A 220 9.43 19.76 20.22
C LEU A 220 10.26 20.20 21.41
N PRO A 221 9.70 20.23 22.64
CA PRO A 221 10.41 20.55 23.86
C PRO A 221 11.30 19.40 24.37
N THR A 222 11.08 18.18 23.89
CA THR A 222 11.81 16.97 24.29
C THR A 222 11.94 16.02 23.11
N LYS A 223 12.94 15.15 23.14
CA LYS A 223 13.12 14.01 22.24
C LYS A 223 12.60 12.69 22.81
N GLU A 224 11.95 12.73 23.96
CA GLU A 224 11.36 11.54 24.55
C GLU A 224 10.12 11.10 23.78
N VAL A 225 9.96 9.79 23.62
CA VAL A 225 8.81 9.17 22.98
C VAL A 225 7.89 8.61 24.06
N ARG A 226 6.62 9.00 24.01
CA ARG A 226 5.60 8.51 24.94
C ARG A 226 4.87 7.31 24.34
N LYS A 227 4.71 6.25 25.13
CA LYS A 227 3.88 5.09 24.79
C LYS A 227 2.41 5.42 24.95
N VAL A 228 1.59 5.04 23.99
CA VAL A 228 0.13 5.23 23.99
C VAL A 228 -0.58 3.95 23.59
N ASP A 229 -1.85 3.84 23.92
CA ASP A 229 -2.71 2.80 23.39
C ASP A 229 -3.26 3.17 22.00
N PRO A 230 -3.80 2.20 21.23
CA PRO A 230 -4.33 2.48 19.89
C PRO A 230 -5.49 3.47 19.89
N THR A 231 -6.30 3.53 20.96
CA THR A 231 -7.45 4.46 21.07
C THR A 231 -6.97 5.90 21.13
N GLU A 232 -5.93 6.17 21.92
CA GLU A 232 -5.33 7.51 22.00
C GLU A 232 -4.70 7.94 20.67
N ALA A 233 -4.13 7.00 19.91
CA ALA A 233 -3.50 7.25 18.63
C ALA A 233 -4.47 7.31 17.45
N ALA A 234 -5.74 6.95 17.63
CA ALA A 234 -6.72 6.80 16.54
C ALA A 234 -6.91 8.06 15.68
N SER A 235 -6.64 9.25 16.22
CA SER A 235 -6.70 10.52 15.47
C SER A 235 -5.77 10.54 14.25
N ILE A 236 -4.68 9.76 14.25
CA ILE A 236 -3.74 9.66 13.13
C ILE A 236 -4.41 9.04 11.89
N THR A 237 -5.38 8.16 12.10
CA THR A 237 -6.13 7.46 11.05
C THR A 237 -7.60 7.86 10.98
N GLY A 238 -7.91 9.11 11.36
CA GLY A 238 -9.28 9.64 11.31
C GLY A 238 -10.25 9.00 12.29
N GLY A 239 -9.75 8.48 13.42
CA GLY A 239 -10.56 7.87 14.50
C GLY A 239 -10.69 6.34 14.39
N ASN A 240 -10.07 5.71 13.41
CA ASN A 240 -10.12 4.25 13.24
C ASN A 240 -9.01 3.57 14.07
N VAL A 241 -9.38 2.97 15.20
CA VAL A 241 -8.48 2.29 16.15
C VAL A 241 -7.83 1.06 15.53
N ASP A 242 -8.60 0.24 14.80
CA ASP A 242 -8.06 -0.97 14.16
C ASP A 242 -7.04 -0.61 13.07
N LEU A 243 -7.34 0.42 12.28
CA LEU A 243 -6.44 0.87 11.22
C LEU A 243 -5.14 1.44 11.78
N VAL A 244 -5.18 2.21 12.86
CA VAL A 244 -3.97 2.76 13.46
C VAL A 244 -3.07 1.67 14.02
N GLU A 245 -3.65 0.62 14.60
CA GLU A 245 -2.89 -0.53 15.10
C GLU A 245 -2.25 -1.32 13.94
N ILE A 246 -3.04 -1.68 12.94
CA ILE A 246 -2.56 -2.40 11.74
C ILE A 246 -1.43 -1.66 11.04
N THR A 247 -1.48 -0.33 10.97
CA THR A 247 -0.54 0.46 10.16
C THR A 247 0.64 1.05 10.94
N LEU A 248 0.60 1.06 12.27
CA LEU A 248 1.61 1.71 13.11
C LEU A 248 2.03 0.90 14.35
N ALA A 249 1.60 -0.35 14.47
CA ALA A 249 1.98 -1.23 15.58
C ALA A 249 2.18 -2.68 15.18
N SER A 250 1.78 -3.10 13.98
CA SER A 250 1.97 -4.47 13.46
C SER A 250 3.41 -4.95 13.52
N LYS A 251 3.55 -6.28 13.61
CA LYS A 251 4.81 -7.01 13.58
C LYS A 251 5.03 -7.67 12.24
#